data_c5258984a294ba21a49e135053f88fdc
#
_entry.id   c5258984a294ba21a49e135053f88fdc
#
_cell.length_a   1.000
_cell.length_b   1.000
_cell.length_c   1.000
_cell.angle_alpha   90.00
_cell.angle_beta   90.00
_cell.angle_gamma   90.00
#
_symmetry.space_group_name_H-M   'P 1'
#
loop_
_entity.id
_entity.type
_entity.pdbx_description
1 polymer ?
#
loop_
_entity_poly.entity_id
_entity_poly.type
_entity_poly.pdbx_seq_one_letter_code
_entity_poly.pdbx_strand_id
1 'polypeptide(L)' 'SFVLYICTEGEAEVKMGEHCEKLTPYELVMIPAEADAVTLSGNATLLEVYIK' A
#
# COMPACT_ATOMS: atom_id res chain seq x y z
N SER A 1 4.53 7.80 -13.18
CA SER A 1 5.10 6.79 -12.29
C SER A 1 4.15 6.48 -11.13
N PHE A 2 4.27 5.30 -10.59
CA PHE A 2 3.46 4.88 -9.47
C PHE A 2 4.19 3.80 -8.68
N VAL A 3 3.67 3.50 -7.50
CA VAL A 3 4.25 2.48 -6.64
C VAL A 3 3.19 1.43 -6.37
N LEU A 4 3.60 0.18 -6.46
CA LEU A 4 2.73 -0.95 -6.13
C LEU A 4 3.19 -1.53 -4.80
N TYR A 5 2.25 -1.75 -3.90
CA TYR A 5 2.50 -2.46 -2.66
C TYR A 5 1.72 -3.77 -2.68
N ILE A 6 2.43 -4.86 -2.47
CA ILE A 6 1.84 -6.19 -2.45
C ILE A 6 2.00 -6.76 -1.06
N CYS A 7 0.89 -7.07 -0.43
CA CYS A 7 0.92 -7.69 0.89
C CYS A 7 1.16 -9.19 0.74
N THR A 8 2.22 -9.70 1.34
CA THR A 8 2.53 -11.12 1.26
C THR A 8 2.15 -11.86 2.53
N GLU A 9 2.23 -11.21 3.67
CA GLU A 9 1.89 -11.81 4.95
C GLU A 9 1.29 -10.77 5.88
N GLY A 10 0.36 -11.20 6.72
CA GLY A 10 -0.25 -10.34 7.73
C GLY A 10 -1.31 -9.44 7.16
N GLU A 11 -1.64 -8.41 7.90
CA GLU A 11 -2.62 -7.42 7.48
C GLU A 11 -2.02 -6.03 7.65
N ALA A 12 -2.30 -5.18 6.69
CA ALA A 12 -1.83 -3.80 6.73
C ALA A 12 -2.97 -2.87 6.38
N GLU A 13 -2.83 -1.63 6.77
CA GLU A 13 -3.79 -0.60 6.45
C GLU A 13 -3.05 0.53 5.74
N VAL A 14 -3.56 0.90 4.59
CA VAL A 14 -3.00 1.99 3.79
C VAL A 14 -3.93 3.16 3.87
N LYS A 15 -3.43 4.26 4.37
CA LYS A 15 -4.23 5.47 4.51
C LYS A 15 -3.71 6.53 3.55
N MET A 16 -4.58 6.99 2.67
CA MET A 16 -4.26 8.04 1.71
C MET A 16 -5.29 9.15 1.86
N GLY A 17 -4.90 10.25 2.52
CA GLY A 17 -5.81 11.34 2.77
C GLY A 17 -7.01 10.87 3.59
N GLU A 18 -8.19 10.93 2.99
CA GLU A 18 -9.42 10.49 3.66
C GLU A 18 -9.75 9.03 3.37
N HIS A 19 -8.99 8.39 2.51
CA HIS A 19 -9.24 7.00 2.15
C HIS A 19 -8.41 6.06 3.00
N CYS A 20 -9.05 4.99 3.44
CA CYS A 20 -8.40 3.91 4.15
C CYS A 20 -8.66 2.61 3.40
N GLU A 21 -7.61 1.91 3.05
CA GLU A 21 -7.70 0.63 2.39
C GLU A 21 -7.03 -0.42 3.25
N LYS A 22 -7.69 -1.55 3.40
CA LYS A 22 -7.12 -2.64 4.17
C LYS A 22 -6.52 -3.67 3.22
N LEU A 23 -5.27 -4.06 3.50
CA LEU A 23 -4.59 -5.07 2.72
C LEU A 23 -4.55 -6.37 3.48
N THR A 24 -5.05 -7.42 2.84
CA THR A 24 -4.93 -8.78 3.36
C THR A 24 -3.87 -9.51 2.55
N PRO A 25 -3.43 -10.70 2.97
CA PRO A 25 -2.40 -11.43 2.24
C PRO A 25 -2.78 -11.64 0.77
N TYR A 26 -1.79 -11.46 -0.09
CA TYR A 26 -1.92 -11.59 -1.55
C TYR A 26 -2.73 -10.48 -2.21
N GLU A 27 -2.97 -9.40 -1.50
CA GLU A 27 -3.62 -8.24 -2.08
C GLU A 27 -2.60 -7.22 -2.56
N LEU A 28 -3.03 -6.41 -3.51
CA LEU A 28 -2.20 -5.44 -4.16
C LEU A 28 -2.87 -4.08 -4.10
N VAL A 29 -2.11 -3.03 -3.82
CA VAL A 29 -2.60 -1.67 -3.91
C VAL A 29 -1.64 -0.85 -4.77
N MET A 30 -2.22 -0.02 -5.64
CA MET A 30 -1.45 0.88 -6.47
C MET A 30 -1.57 2.30 -5.91
N ILE A 31 -0.43 2.93 -5.70
CA ILE A 31 -0.39 4.29 -5.16
C ILE A 31 0.15 5.20 -6.26
N PRO A 32 -0.66 6.14 -6.74
CA PRO A 32 -0.19 7.06 -7.77
C PRO A 32 0.89 8.00 -7.23
N ALA A 33 1.76 8.45 -8.13
CA ALA A 33 2.85 9.33 -7.75
C ALA A 33 2.37 10.68 -7.18
N GLU A 34 1.13 11.02 -7.47
CA GLU A 34 0.55 12.29 -7.02
C GLU A 34 0.00 12.23 -5.60
N ALA A 35 0.02 11.07 -4.97
CA ALA A 35 -0.46 10.95 -3.60
C ALA A 35 0.44 11.76 -2.67
N ASP A 36 -0.13 12.68 -1.94
CA ASP A 36 0.63 13.57 -1.07
C ASP A 36 1.17 12.89 0.17
N ALA A 37 0.35 12.09 0.78
CA ALA A 37 0.76 11.41 2.01
C ALA A 37 0.13 10.02 2.05
N VAL A 38 0.94 9.04 2.31
CA VAL A 38 0.49 7.67 2.45
C VAL A 38 1.02 7.14 3.77
N THR A 39 0.13 6.63 4.59
CA THR A 39 0.51 6.04 5.86
C THR A 39 0.23 4.55 5.81
N LEU A 40 1.24 3.77 6.14
CA LEU A 40 1.10 2.32 6.24
C LEU A 40 1.16 1.93 7.70
N SER A 41 0.22 1.14 8.14
CA SER A 41 0.18 0.68 9.52
C SER A 41 -0.23 -0.78 9.56
N GLY A 42 0.04 -1.42 10.71
CA GLY A 42 -0.26 -2.82 10.90
C GLY A 42 0.99 -3.68 10.84
N ASN A 43 0.80 -4.97 11.05
CA ASN A 43 1.89 -5.94 11.00
C ASN A 43 1.77 -6.76 9.73
N ALA A 44 2.55 -6.40 8.74
CA ALA A 44 2.50 -7.09 7.46
C ALA A 44 3.83 -7.01 6.75
N THR A 45 4.07 -7.99 5.91
CA THR A 45 5.21 -7.97 5.01
C THR A 45 4.73 -7.47 3.65
N LEU A 46 5.33 -6.39 3.19
CA LEU A 46 4.93 -5.76 1.94
C LEU A 46 6.10 -5.73 0.97
N LEU A 47 5.77 -5.94 -0.29
CA LEU A 47 6.72 -5.75 -1.38
C LEU A 47 6.40 -4.42 -2.05
N GLU A 48 7.44 -3.64 -2.28
CA GLU A 48 7.30 -2.35 -2.94
C GLU A 48 7.91 -2.44 -4.33
N VAL A 49 7.13 -2.09 -5.33
CA VAL A 49 7.57 -2.10 -6.73
C VAL A 49 7.40 -0.71 -7.31
N TYR A 50 8.49 -0.15 -7.78
CA TYR A 50 8.46 1.16 -8.44
C TYR A 50 8.33 0.99 -9.94
N ILE A 51 7.39 1.70 -10.51
CA ILE A 51 7.20 1.72 -11.95
C ILE A 51 7.43 3.15 -12.42
N LYS A 52 8.33 3.31 -13.31
CA LYS A 52 8.62 4.64 -13.87
C LYS A 52 7.79 4.93 -15.09
#